data_8df9afa83048e4dddfd0d3bf85847d82
#
_entry.id   8df9afa83048e4dddfd0d3bf85847d82
#
_cell.length_a   1.000
_cell.length_b   1.000
_cell.length_c   1.000
_cell.angle_alpha   90.00
_cell.angle_beta   90.00
_cell.angle_gamma   90.00
#
_symmetry.space_group_name_H-M   'P 1'
#
loop_
_entity.id
_entity.type
_entity.pdbx_description
1 polymer ?
#
loop_
_entity_poly.entity_id
_entity_poly.type
_entity_poly.pdbx_seq_one_letter_code
_entity_poly.pdbx_strand_id
1 'polypeptide(L)'
;PPTELAILNEWELDEDEIPVALFIAERTGVSTEALVALRRSGRSWAELAARYGVSAATLHVPIPEQSSAGEVATLYQEYRTTPESGWTDIQLESAEIVALVNVRLLAQTLGISPAEVLAQSDAADSFVELFGELIH
;
A
#
# COMPACT_ATOMS: atom_id res chain seq x y z
N PRO A 1 -9.77 10.12 -15.15
CA PRO A 1 -10.15 10.13 -16.57
C PRO A 1 -9.89 8.81 -17.26
N PRO A 2 -10.71 8.40 -18.22
CA PRO A 2 -10.51 7.14 -18.93
C PRO A 2 -9.14 7.00 -19.60
N THR A 3 -8.57 8.11 -20.06
CA THR A 3 -7.27 8.10 -20.70
C THR A 3 -6.16 7.70 -19.72
N GLU A 4 -6.22 8.19 -18.49
CA GLU A 4 -5.24 7.83 -17.47
C GLU A 4 -5.34 6.35 -17.11
N LEU A 5 -6.55 5.83 -16.97
CA LEU A 5 -6.74 4.41 -16.68
C LEU A 5 -6.21 3.53 -17.82
N ALA A 6 -6.41 3.94 -19.07
CA ALA A 6 -5.88 3.20 -20.21
C ALA A 6 -4.36 3.17 -20.20
N ILE A 7 -3.71 4.29 -19.89
CA ILE A 7 -2.25 4.38 -19.78
C ILE A 7 -1.73 3.49 -18.65
N LEU A 8 -2.40 3.52 -17.48
CA LEU A 8 -2.01 2.71 -16.34
C LEU A 8 -2.11 1.22 -16.64
N ASN A 9 -3.13 0.81 -17.40
CA ASN A 9 -3.27 -0.59 -17.81
C ASN A 9 -2.14 -1.03 -18.74
N GLU A 10 -1.61 -0.12 -19.56
CA GLU A 10 -0.49 -0.42 -20.44
C GLU A 10 0.81 -0.67 -19.67
N TRP A 11 0.89 -0.23 -18.42
CA TRP A 11 2.08 -0.45 -17.59
C TRP A 11 2.23 -1.90 -17.12
N GLU A 12 1.25 -2.76 -17.37
CA GLU A 12 1.32 -4.19 -17.02
C GLU A 12 1.49 -4.45 -15.51
N LEU A 13 0.95 -3.58 -14.69
CA LEU A 13 0.92 -3.75 -13.24
C LEU A 13 -0.45 -4.27 -12.80
N ASP A 14 -0.47 -5.03 -11.70
CA ASP A 14 -1.72 -5.36 -11.05
C ASP A 14 -2.39 -4.07 -10.57
N GLU A 15 -3.72 -4.07 -10.53
CA GLU A 15 -4.50 -2.90 -10.15
C GLU A 15 -4.08 -2.32 -8.80
N ASP A 16 -3.79 -3.19 -7.83
CA ASP A 16 -3.40 -2.76 -6.49
C ASP A 16 -1.97 -2.18 -6.43
N GLU A 17 -1.14 -2.43 -7.45
CA GLU A 17 0.21 -1.86 -7.53
C GLU A 17 0.23 -0.42 -8.03
N ILE A 18 -0.79 -0.01 -8.77
CA ILE A 18 -0.85 1.35 -9.33
C ILE A 18 -0.82 2.41 -8.22
N PRO A 19 -1.63 2.30 -7.16
CA PRO A 19 -1.54 3.26 -6.05
C PRO A 19 -0.18 3.30 -5.38
N VAL A 20 0.55 2.19 -5.35
CA VAL A 20 1.90 2.14 -4.76
C VAL A 20 2.86 3.01 -5.57
N ALA A 21 2.85 2.89 -6.90
CA ALA A 21 3.69 3.73 -7.75
C ALA A 21 3.37 5.21 -7.57
N LEU A 22 2.09 5.54 -7.52
CA LEU A 22 1.65 6.93 -7.32
C LEU A 22 2.05 7.46 -5.94
N PHE A 23 1.93 6.64 -4.91
CA PHE A 23 2.30 7.03 -3.54
C PHE A 23 3.78 7.35 -3.44
N ILE A 24 4.64 6.46 -3.96
CA ILE A 24 6.09 6.66 -3.92
C ILE A 24 6.49 7.88 -4.74
N ALA A 25 5.89 8.05 -5.93
CA ALA A 25 6.17 9.20 -6.80
C ALA A 25 5.86 10.52 -6.09
N GLU A 26 4.71 10.60 -5.46
CA GLU A 26 4.29 11.81 -4.75
C GLU A 26 5.22 12.15 -3.59
N ARG A 27 5.67 11.13 -2.86
CA ARG A 27 6.50 11.35 -1.68
C ARG A 27 7.94 11.67 -2.00
N THR A 28 8.45 11.19 -3.12
CA THR A 28 9.89 11.25 -3.42
C THR A 28 10.25 12.19 -4.54
N GLY A 29 9.27 12.64 -5.32
CA GLY A 29 9.50 13.44 -6.51
C GLY A 29 10.01 12.64 -7.71
N VAL A 30 10.15 11.32 -7.59
CA VAL A 30 10.50 10.45 -8.71
C VAL A 30 9.25 10.29 -9.59
N SER A 31 9.43 10.29 -10.91
CA SER A 31 8.27 10.15 -11.80
C SER A 31 7.64 8.77 -11.67
N THR A 32 6.31 8.72 -11.79
CA THR A 32 5.58 7.45 -11.75
C THR A 32 6.06 6.51 -12.84
N GLU A 33 6.33 7.03 -14.03
CA GLU A 33 6.84 6.25 -15.16
C GLU A 33 8.18 5.59 -14.86
N ALA A 34 9.08 6.29 -14.18
CA ALA A 34 10.37 5.74 -13.78
C ALA A 34 10.20 4.59 -12.78
N LEU A 35 9.28 4.74 -11.82
CA LEU A 35 9.00 3.70 -10.85
C LEU A 35 8.39 2.46 -11.51
N VAL A 36 7.46 2.66 -12.42
CA VAL A 36 6.85 1.55 -13.17
C VAL A 36 7.91 0.81 -13.98
N ALA A 37 8.81 1.54 -14.65
CA ALA A 37 9.88 0.94 -15.43
C ALA A 37 10.80 0.09 -14.55
N LEU A 38 11.16 0.57 -13.37
CA LEU A 38 11.98 -0.17 -12.42
C LEU A 38 11.27 -1.43 -11.92
N ARG A 39 9.98 -1.33 -11.63
CA ARG A 39 9.19 -2.48 -11.19
C ARG A 39 9.13 -3.54 -12.29
N ARG A 40 8.91 -3.14 -13.53
CA ARG A 40 8.84 -4.03 -14.68
C ARG A 40 10.19 -4.68 -15.00
N SER A 41 11.29 -4.04 -14.62
CA SER A 41 12.63 -4.59 -14.81
C SER A 41 12.96 -5.70 -13.81
N GLY A 42 12.07 -5.98 -12.87
CA GLY A 42 12.24 -7.05 -11.89
C GLY A 42 12.50 -6.59 -10.47
N ARG A 43 12.49 -5.30 -10.20
CA ARG A 43 12.66 -4.79 -8.84
C ARG A 43 11.35 -4.90 -8.07
N SER A 44 11.45 -5.31 -6.81
CA SER A 44 10.27 -5.43 -5.94
C SER A 44 9.90 -4.08 -5.34
N TRP A 45 8.66 -3.95 -4.87
CA TRP A 45 8.25 -2.75 -4.13
C TRP A 45 9.06 -2.58 -2.85
N ALA A 46 9.44 -3.68 -2.19
CA ALA A 46 10.30 -3.62 -1.02
C ALA A 46 11.66 -2.98 -1.34
N GLU A 47 12.27 -3.35 -2.46
CA GLU A 47 13.52 -2.74 -2.91
C GLU A 47 13.35 -1.26 -3.26
N LEU A 48 12.28 -0.92 -3.96
CA LEU A 48 12.02 0.47 -4.36
C LEU A 48 11.71 1.35 -3.16
N ALA A 49 10.92 0.86 -2.22
CA ALA A 49 10.63 1.60 -1.00
C ALA A 49 11.92 1.88 -0.21
N ALA A 50 12.77 0.88 -0.05
CA ALA A 50 14.04 1.04 0.65
C ALA A 50 14.95 2.06 -0.05
N ARG A 51 15.02 1.97 -1.39
CA ARG A 51 15.85 2.86 -2.19
C ARG A 51 15.42 4.32 -2.06
N TYR A 52 14.12 4.58 -2.02
CA TYR A 52 13.58 5.93 -2.02
C TYR A 52 13.12 6.42 -0.65
N GLY A 53 13.48 5.68 0.41
CA GLY A 53 13.25 6.16 1.77
C GLY A 53 11.81 6.02 2.28
N VAL A 54 11.02 5.17 1.67
CA VAL A 54 9.68 4.85 2.15
C VAL A 54 9.80 3.68 3.13
N SER A 55 9.63 3.95 4.42
CA SER A 55 9.84 2.97 5.48
C SER A 55 8.53 2.52 6.11
N ALA A 56 8.63 1.55 7.03
CA ALA A 56 7.48 1.13 7.82
C ALA A 56 6.90 2.29 8.63
N ALA A 57 7.74 3.20 9.12
CA ALA A 57 7.27 4.40 9.81
C ALA A 57 6.44 5.30 8.89
N THR A 58 6.85 5.42 7.62
CA THR A 58 6.14 6.21 6.61
C THR A 58 4.76 5.62 6.31
N LEU A 59 4.68 4.29 6.24
CA LEU A 59 3.48 3.58 5.82
C LEU A 59 2.53 3.23 6.96
N HIS A 60 2.93 3.45 8.21
CA HIS A 60 2.10 3.08 9.35
C HIS A 60 0.74 3.76 9.30
N VAL A 61 -0.31 2.96 9.48
CA VAL A 61 -1.69 3.41 9.56
C VAL A 61 -2.21 2.99 10.93
N PRO A 62 -2.75 3.91 11.76
CA PRO A 62 -3.22 3.55 13.10
C PRO A 62 -4.38 2.55 13.05
N ILE A 63 -4.25 1.46 13.81
CA ILE A 63 -5.27 0.43 13.93
C ILE A 63 -5.39 0.08 15.42
N PRO A 64 -6.62 0.00 15.99
CA PRO A 64 -6.78 -0.43 17.38
C PRO A 64 -6.19 -1.82 17.63
N GLU A 65 -5.61 -2.03 18.79
CA GLU A 65 -4.95 -3.30 19.15
C GLU A 65 -5.88 -4.51 19.05
N GLN A 66 -7.15 -4.32 19.33
CA GLN A 66 -8.12 -5.40 19.30
C GLN A 66 -8.65 -5.72 17.91
N SER A 67 -8.28 -4.89 16.91
CA SER A 67 -8.75 -5.10 15.55
C SER A 67 -7.89 -6.14 14.85
N SER A 68 -8.53 -6.92 13.97
CA SER A 68 -7.80 -7.81 13.08
C SER A 68 -7.03 -6.97 12.08
N ALA A 69 -5.75 -7.26 11.90
CA ALA A 69 -4.93 -6.59 10.90
C ALA A 69 -4.91 -7.37 9.58
N GLY A 70 -5.67 -8.46 9.47
CA GLY A 70 -5.78 -9.24 8.24
C GLY A 70 -4.42 -9.68 7.71
N GLU A 71 -4.16 -9.40 6.45
CA GLU A 71 -2.94 -9.83 5.78
C GLU A 71 -1.68 -9.11 6.24
N VAL A 72 -1.81 -8.04 7.03
CA VAL A 72 -0.67 -7.33 7.61
C VAL A 72 -0.52 -7.59 9.11
N ALA A 73 -1.14 -8.66 9.61
CA ALA A 73 -1.12 -9.00 11.04
C ALA A 73 0.31 -9.14 11.59
N THR A 74 1.19 -9.83 10.87
CA THR A 74 2.57 -10.03 11.29
C THR A 74 3.31 -8.70 11.39
N LEU A 75 3.13 -7.82 10.41
CA LEU A 75 3.74 -6.50 10.41
C LEU A 75 3.26 -5.67 11.59
N TYR A 76 1.96 -5.68 11.88
CA TYR A 76 1.43 -4.91 13.00
C TYR A 76 1.86 -5.46 14.35
N GLN A 77 2.13 -6.74 14.45
CA GLN A 77 2.75 -7.29 15.64
C GLN A 77 4.16 -6.71 15.83
N GLU A 78 4.93 -6.55 14.78
CA GLU A 78 6.23 -5.90 14.84
C GLU A 78 6.12 -4.43 15.27
N TYR A 79 5.14 -3.70 14.75
CA TYR A 79 4.90 -2.32 15.18
C TYR A 79 4.62 -2.23 16.68
N ARG A 80 3.85 -3.16 17.22
CA ARG A 80 3.48 -3.17 18.63
C ARG A 80 4.63 -3.54 19.55
N THR A 81 5.55 -4.37 19.09
CA THR A 81 6.68 -4.85 19.88
C THR A 81 7.95 -4.05 19.67
N THR A 82 7.99 -3.14 18.71
CA THR A 82 9.15 -2.32 18.40
C THR A 82 8.88 -0.86 18.81
N PRO A 83 9.79 -0.19 19.54
CA PRO A 83 9.64 1.22 19.81
C PRO A 83 9.49 2.02 18.51
N GLU A 84 8.68 3.07 18.56
CA GLU A 84 8.40 3.88 17.36
C GLU A 84 9.69 4.39 16.69
N SER A 85 10.70 4.71 17.47
CA SER A 85 12.00 5.15 16.94
C SER A 85 12.71 4.08 16.11
N GLY A 86 12.32 2.82 16.25
CA GLY A 86 12.89 1.70 15.48
C GLY A 86 12.06 1.29 14.28
N TRP A 87 10.93 1.95 14.03
CA TRP A 87 10.04 1.55 12.95
C TRP A 87 10.67 1.70 11.55
N THR A 88 11.61 2.63 11.39
CA THR A 88 12.31 2.80 10.11
C THR A 88 13.14 1.59 9.70
N ASP A 89 13.51 0.77 10.67
CA ASP A 89 14.31 -0.42 10.44
C ASP A 89 13.50 -1.71 10.28
N ILE A 90 12.17 -1.63 10.43
CA ILE A 90 11.30 -2.80 10.22
C ILE A 90 11.35 -3.21 8.75
N GLN A 91 11.60 -4.49 8.52
CA GLN A 91 11.64 -5.05 7.16
C GLN A 91 10.22 -5.17 6.62
N LEU A 92 10.01 -4.62 5.41
CA LEU A 92 8.72 -4.68 4.74
C LEU A 92 8.78 -5.67 3.57
N GLU A 93 7.75 -6.48 3.45
CA GLU A 93 7.55 -7.29 2.25
C GLU A 93 6.73 -6.49 1.23
N SER A 94 6.90 -6.80 -0.05
CA SER A 94 6.19 -6.08 -1.11
C SER A 94 4.67 -6.16 -0.94
N ALA A 95 4.15 -7.33 -0.56
CA ALA A 95 2.72 -7.48 -0.33
C ALA A 95 2.21 -6.58 0.81
N GLU A 96 3.02 -6.37 1.84
CA GLU A 96 2.67 -5.49 2.95
C GLU A 96 2.62 -4.02 2.51
N ILE A 97 3.55 -3.62 1.65
CA ILE A 97 3.58 -2.26 1.10
C ILE A 97 2.32 -2.01 0.26
N VAL A 98 1.98 -2.95 -0.62
CA VAL A 98 0.77 -2.85 -1.44
C VAL A 98 -0.47 -2.75 -0.56
N ALA A 99 -0.58 -3.60 0.46
CA ALA A 99 -1.71 -3.59 1.36
C ALA A 99 -1.85 -2.26 2.11
N LEU A 100 -0.76 -1.76 2.69
CA LEU A 100 -0.80 -0.53 3.49
C LEU A 100 -1.14 0.70 2.65
N VAL A 101 -0.58 0.82 1.45
CA VAL A 101 -0.88 1.94 0.56
C VAL A 101 -2.36 1.92 0.18
N ASN A 102 -2.89 0.76 -0.18
CA ASN A 102 -4.29 0.65 -0.57
C ASN A 102 -5.26 0.86 0.60
N VAL A 103 -4.93 0.36 1.78
CA VAL A 103 -5.73 0.60 2.98
C VAL A 103 -5.82 2.09 3.28
N ARG A 104 -4.68 2.78 3.23
CA ARG A 104 -4.65 4.24 3.46
C ARG A 104 -5.51 4.98 2.44
N LEU A 105 -5.37 4.63 1.17
CA LEU A 105 -6.11 5.27 0.10
C LEU A 105 -7.62 5.07 0.25
N LEU A 106 -8.04 3.84 0.49
CA LEU A 106 -9.46 3.53 0.67
C LEU A 106 -10.06 4.19 1.89
N ALA A 107 -9.34 4.16 3.01
CA ALA A 107 -9.81 4.80 4.24
C ALA A 107 -10.01 6.31 4.04
N GLN A 108 -9.06 6.97 3.39
CA GLN A 108 -9.15 8.41 3.12
C GLN A 108 -10.26 8.73 2.12
N THR A 109 -10.37 7.95 1.05
CA THR A 109 -11.32 8.21 -0.01
C THR A 109 -12.78 7.98 0.44
N LEU A 110 -12.99 6.93 1.24
CA LEU A 110 -14.33 6.53 1.67
C LEU A 110 -14.73 7.10 3.03
N GLY A 111 -13.79 7.68 3.77
CA GLY A 111 -14.06 8.21 5.10
C GLY A 111 -14.34 7.14 6.14
N ILE A 112 -13.79 5.94 5.97
CA ILE A 112 -13.92 4.84 6.93
C ILE A 112 -12.59 4.55 7.59
N SER A 113 -12.60 3.78 8.66
CA SER A 113 -11.36 3.49 9.38
C SER A 113 -10.49 2.48 8.63
N PRO A 114 -9.16 2.56 8.76
CA PRO A 114 -8.28 1.54 8.19
C PRO A 114 -8.58 0.14 8.69
N ALA A 115 -8.96 -0.01 9.97
CA ALA A 115 -9.33 -1.30 10.53
C ALA A 115 -10.53 -1.91 9.81
N GLU A 116 -11.51 -1.09 9.44
CA GLU A 116 -12.67 -1.55 8.69
C GLU A 116 -12.30 -2.01 7.28
N VAL A 117 -11.40 -1.28 6.61
CA VAL A 117 -10.88 -1.68 5.30
C VAL A 117 -10.20 -3.05 5.40
N LEU A 118 -9.34 -3.24 6.39
CA LEU A 118 -8.64 -4.52 6.57
C LEU A 118 -9.58 -5.66 6.90
N ALA A 119 -10.60 -5.41 7.71
CA ALA A 119 -11.58 -6.42 8.06
C ALA A 119 -12.34 -6.92 6.83
N GLN A 120 -12.58 -6.05 5.86
CA GLN A 120 -13.30 -6.40 4.63
C GLN A 120 -12.40 -6.93 3.53
N SER A 121 -11.09 -6.65 3.57
CA SER A 121 -10.15 -7.03 2.51
C SER A 121 -10.02 -8.55 2.35
N ASP A 122 -10.23 -9.32 3.40
CA ASP A 122 -10.14 -10.78 3.34
C ASP A 122 -11.22 -11.39 2.44
N ALA A 123 -12.33 -10.70 2.23
CA ALA A 123 -13.43 -11.18 1.42
C ALA A 123 -13.37 -10.72 -0.05
N ALA A 124 -12.42 -9.82 -0.38
CA ALA A 124 -12.27 -9.27 -1.71
C ALA A 124 -11.00 -9.80 -2.38
N ASP A 125 -11.03 -9.95 -3.71
CA ASP A 125 -9.86 -10.43 -4.46
C ASP A 125 -8.78 -9.35 -4.59
N SER A 126 -9.16 -8.08 -4.52
CA SER A 126 -8.23 -6.97 -4.60
C SER A 126 -8.79 -5.75 -3.87
N PHE A 127 -7.93 -4.79 -3.58
CA PHE A 127 -8.37 -3.53 -2.99
C PHE A 127 -9.21 -2.71 -3.97
N VAL A 128 -8.93 -2.80 -5.26
CA VAL A 128 -9.74 -2.13 -6.28
C VAL A 128 -11.15 -2.71 -6.31
N GLU A 129 -11.27 -4.03 -6.23
CA GLU A 129 -12.57 -4.69 -6.15
C GLU A 129 -13.31 -4.30 -4.88
N LEU A 130 -12.60 -4.27 -3.74
CA LEU A 130 -13.18 -3.84 -2.47
C LEU A 130 -13.71 -2.40 -2.57
N PHE A 131 -12.96 -1.50 -3.20
CA PHE A 131 -13.39 -0.12 -3.43
C PHE A 131 -14.72 -0.08 -4.19
N GLY A 132 -14.83 -0.88 -5.26
CA GLY A 132 -16.07 -0.97 -6.04
C GLY A 132 -17.26 -1.44 -5.21
N GLU A 133 -17.04 -2.42 -4.34
CA GLU A 133 -18.10 -2.92 -3.44
C GLU A 133 -18.54 -1.88 -2.42
N LEU A 134 -17.59 -1.12 -1.86
CA LEU A 134 -17.88 -0.16 -0.80
C LEU A 134 -18.58 1.10 -1.32
N ILE A 135 -18.42 1.46 -2.57
CA ILE A 135 -19.10 2.63 -3.16
C ILE A 135 -20.46 2.31 -3.76
N HIS A 136 -20.82 1.04 -3.82
CA HIS A 136 -22.11 0.57 -4.27
C HIS A 136 -22.92 0.03 -3.08
#